data_8ca2bf300d9ef22085ed8d3b692035d6
#
_entry.id   8ca2bf300d9ef22085ed8d3b692035d6
#
_cell.length_a   1.000
_cell.length_b   1.000
_cell.length_c   1.000
_cell.angle_alpha   90.00
_cell.angle_beta   90.00
_cell.angle_gamma   90.00
#
_symmetry.space_group_name_H-M   'P 1'
#
loop_
_entity.id
_entity.type
_entity.pdbx_description
1 polymer ?
#
loop_
_entity_poly.entity_id
_entity_poly.type
_entity_poly.pdbx_seq_one_letter_code
_entity_poly.pdbx_strand_id
1 'polypeptide(L)'
;MRKALVRQRTSALKMFAAPTSGWIANQNLAISAPKSLQGAEVLENFFPTATGIEIRRGSSLYATLGGGDLPVTAIFDYNNGNNKRLFASTATTIYDITVVSSPMNYRLSTGSDEIITDGGDYIGQLSTGGLEVVEGLSGGDWIVTQFATTGGVYLVAVNGQDPMQLFDGDQWFAIDDGDIYMLLYDAETAPFVENETLTGGTSGATASIVHVEDSGTTGVLYITDVVGTFQNNEIISSTSGSATADGTPQPYYVGITGVDTSSLSYVWSYKNRLFFIEKESLNSWYLPADKIGGVATPFPMGGEFSEGGKLLIGTSWSLDTSGDGGLSEQCVFITDEGQVVAYQGISPDTAATWSRVGGYK
;
A
#
# COMPACT_ATOMS: atom_id res chain seq x y z
N MET A 1 47.97 59.71 44.56
CA MET A 1 47.11 58.53 44.37
C MET A 1 46.43 58.57 42.99
N ARG A 2 46.85 57.70 42.05
CA ARG A 2 46.23 57.62 40.71
C ARG A 2 45.08 56.63 40.81
N LYS A 3 43.82 57.10 40.54
CA LYS A 3 42.63 56.27 40.41
C LYS A 3 42.77 55.36 39.20
N ALA A 4 42.75 54.04 39.41
CA ALA A 4 42.67 53.07 38.33
C ALA A 4 41.33 53.20 37.60
N LEU A 5 41.39 53.47 36.30
CA LEU A 5 40.22 53.43 35.44
C LEU A 5 39.79 51.97 35.25
N VAL A 6 38.68 51.60 35.88
CA VAL A 6 38.01 50.30 35.60
C VAL A 6 37.42 50.38 34.21
N ARG A 7 37.99 49.65 33.26
CA ARG A 7 37.40 49.44 31.92
C ARG A 7 36.12 48.59 32.11
N GLN A 8 34.97 49.22 31.99
CA GLN A 8 33.71 48.48 31.80
C GLN A 8 33.81 47.67 30.50
N ARG A 9 33.76 46.34 30.59
CA ARG A 9 33.56 45.47 29.44
C ARG A 9 32.13 45.68 28.98
N THR A 10 31.93 46.36 27.86
CA THR A 10 30.65 46.37 27.15
C THR A 10 30.48 45.00 26.50
N SER A 11 29.61 44.19 27.04
CA SER A 11 29.15 42.97 26.36
C SER A 11 28.24 43.38 25.20
N ALA A 12 28.67 43.16 23.97
CA ALA A 12 27.80 43.31 22.83
C ALA A 12 26.79 42.13 22.81
N LEU A 13 25.54 42.42 23.02
CA LEU A 13 24.48 41.43 22.84
C LEU A 13 24.32 41.13 21.35
N LYS A 14 24.70 39.93 20.94
CA LYS A 14 24.49 39.46 19.57
C LYS A 14 23.15 38.75 19.50
N MET A 15 22.16 39.34 18.87
CA MET A 15 20.86 38.75 18.64
C MET A 15 20.89 37.95 17.34
N PHE A 16 20.49 36.68 17.41
CA PHE A 16 20.25 35.84 16.25
C PHE A 16 18.76 35.81 16.00
N ALA A 17 18.35 36.17 14.80
CA ALA A 17 16.95 36.01 14.40
C ALA A 17 16.62 34.53 14.17
N ALA A 18 15.45 34.10 14.60
CA ALA A 18 15.01 32.74 14.34
C ALA A 18 14.78 32.51 12.83
N PRO A 19 15.19 31.36 12.26
CA PRO A 19 15.04 31.07 10.84
C PRO A 19 13.60 30.68 10.48
N THR A 20 12.68 31.60 10.59
CA THR A 20 11.24 31.40 10.33
C THR A 20 10.90 31.10 8.87
N SER A 21 11.82 31.43 7.95
CA SER A 21 11.70 31.07 6.52
C SER A 21 12.22 29.65 6.20
N GLY A 22 12.66 28.90 7.21
CA GLY A 22 13.12 27.53 7.06
C GLY A 22 14.53 27.39 6.47
N TRP A 23 14.76 26.30 5.78
CA TRP A 23 16.03 25.99 5.14
C TRP A 23 16.18 26.71 3.79
N ILE A 24 17.28 27.43 3.58
CA ILE A 24 17.59 28.17 2.35
C ILE A 24 18.99 27.78 1.90
N ALA A 25 19.09 26.83 0.96
CA ALA A 25 20.35 26.29 0.48
C ALA A 25 21.05 27.13 -0.59
N ASN A 26 20.32 27.99 -1.30
CA ASN A 26 20.79 28.66 -2.53
C ASN A 26 21.19 30.12 -2.35
N GLN A 27 21.25 30.64 -1.12
CA GLN A 27 21.59 32.03 -0.83
C GLN A 27 22.66 32.12 0.25
N ASN A 28 23.65 32.99 0.02
CA ASN A 28 24.62 33.34 1.07
C ASN A 28 23.97 34.31 2.06
N LEU A 29 23.43 33.76 3.14
CA LEU A 29 22.73 34.49 4.19
C LEU A 29 23.65 35.49 4.94
N ALA A 30 24.98 35.36 4.79
CA ALA A 30 25.97 36.26 5.45
C ALA A 30 26.09 37.62 4.77
N ILE A 31 25.73 37.77 3.50
CA ILE A 31 26.08 38.96 2.69
C ILE A 31 24.95 39.96 2.57
N SER A 32 23.70 39.61 2.61
CA SER A 32 22.61 40.58 2.54
C SER A 32 21.25 39.92 2.67
N ALA A 33 20.87 39.49 3.83
CA ALA A 33 19.47 39.18 4.02
C ALA A 33 18.74 40.49 4.37
N PRO A 34 17.81 40.96 3.51
CA PRO A 34 16.83 41.89 4.00
C PRO A 34 16.14 41.21 5.21
N LYS A 35 15.69 41.98 6.18
CA LYS A 35 15.01 41.48 7.40
C LYS A 35 13.85 40.50 7.12
N SER A 36 13.45 40.35 5.87
CA SER A 36 12.39 39.44 5.39
C SER A 36 12.84 38.01 5.08
N LEU A 37 14.15 37.71 4.99
CA LEU A 37 14.68 36.38 4.70
C LEU A 37 15.39 35.81 5.93
N GLN A 38 14.59 35.44 6.92
CA GLN A 38 15.08 34.76 8.12
C GLN A 38 15.10 33.25 7.85
N GLY A 39 16.17 32.76 7.22
CA GLY A 39 16.37 31.35 6.95
C GLY A 39 17.69 30.83 7.50
N ALA A 40 17.93 29.55 7.40
CA ALA A 40 19.16 28.87 7.79
C ALA A 40 19.74 28.07 6.62
N GLU A 41 21.07 28.09 6.44
CA GLU A 41 21.77 27.21 5.48
C GLU A 41 21.77 25.76 5.95
N VAL A 42 21.81 25.54 7.26
CA VAL A 42 21.69 24.23 7.90
C VAL A 42 20.61 24.32 8.95
N LEU A 43 19.62 23.43 8.85
CA LEU A 43 18.50 23.35 9.77
C LEU A 43 18.23 21.87 10.07
N GLU A 44 18.91 21.35 11.08
CA GLU A 44 18.81 19.95 11.50
C GLU A 44 18.04 19.84 12.82
N ASN A 45 17.05 18.96 12.85
CA ASN A 45 16.21 18.71 14.02
C ASN A 45 15.40 19.92 14.53
N PHE A 46 15.14 20.91 13.65
CA PHE A 46 14.31 22.06 13.94
C PHE A 46 13.22 22.23 12.89
N PHE A 47 12.05 22.65 13.33
CA PHE A 47 10.94 23.05 12.46
C PHE A 47 10.73 24.56 12.56
N PRO A 48 10.72 25.28 11.42
CA PRO A 48 10.36 26.69 11.40
C PRO A 48 8.87 26.86 11.71
N THR A 49 8.56 27.85 12.53
CA THR A 49 7.18 28.26 12.82
C THR A 49 6.99 29.72 12.41
N ALA A 50 5.77 30.21 12.39
CA ALA A 50 5.49 31.61 12.03
C ALA A 50 6.19 32.63 12.93
N THR A 51 6.54 32.27 14.15
CA THR A 51 7.12 33.15 15.17
C THR A 51 8.50 32.74 15.66
N GLY A 52 9.01 31.57 15.23
CA GLY A 52 10.26 31.04 15.77
C GLY A 52 10.70 29.73 15.12
N ILE A 53 11.38 28.93 15.89
CA ILE A 53 11.75 27.55 15.56
C ILE A 53 11.39 26.66 16.75
N GLU A 54 10.97 25.43 16.46
CA GLU A 54 10.76 24.39 17.46
C GLU A 54 11.76 23.25 17.24
N ILE A 55 12.26 22.68 18.32
CA ILE A 55 13.08 21.48 18.27
C ILE A 55 12.17 20.32 17.90
N ARG A 56 12.62 19.48 16.97
CA ARG A 56 11.96 18.22 16.64
C ARG A 56 11.74 17.44 17.94
N ARG A 57 10.49 17.07 18.18
CA ARG A 57 10.16 16.20 19.31
C ARG A 57 10.78 14.83 19.11
N GLY A 58 11.08 14.14 20.19
CA GLY A 58 11.51 12.74 20.16
C GLY A 58 10.45 11.85 19.48
N SER A 59 10.89 10.73 18.93
CA SER A 59 10.00 9.68 18.45
C SER A 59 9.69 8.69 19.57
N SER A 60 8.49 8.14 19.56
CA SER A 60 8.12 6.97 20.34
C SER A 60 7.93 5.79 19.40
N LEU A 61 8.24 4.58 19.88
CA LEU A 61 7.91 3.36 19.14
C LEU A 61 6.39 3.28 18.98
N TYR A 62 5.93 3.05 17.75
CA TYR A 62 4.50 2.88 17.44
C TYR A 62 4.10 1.41 17.48
N ALA A 63 4.80 0.57 16.74
CA ALA A 63 4.57 -0.88 16.65
C ALA A 63 5.90 -1.61 16.45
N THR A 64 5.94 -2.88 16.85
CA THR A 64 7.03 -3.81 16.59
C THR A 64 6.49 -4.90 15.65
N LEU A 65 7.20 -5.23 14.58
CA LEU A 65 6.79 -6.22 13.60
C LEU A 65 7.63 -7.49 13.74
N GLY A 66 7.00 -8.66 13.60
CA GLY A 66 7.68 -9.96 13.46
C GLY A 66 8.79 -10.25 14.48
N GLY A 67 8.55 -9.98 15.77
CA GLY A 67 9.55 -10.23 16.83
C GLY A 67 10.59 -9.13 17.04
N GLY A 68 10.54 -8.02 16.32
CA GLY A 68 11.21 -6.78 16.69
C GLY A 68 12.47 -6.37 15.93
N ASP A 69 13.07 -7.25 15.14
CA ASP A 69 14.34 -6.97 14.46
C ASP A 69 14.23 -6.86 12.92
N LEU A 70 13.01 -6.96 12.38
CA LEU A 70 12.80 -6.87 10.94
C LEU A 70 12.68 -5.41 10.48
N PRO A 71 13.40 -4.98 9.44
CA PRO A 71 13.24 -3.65 8.88
C PRO A 71 11.85 -3.48 8.28
N VAL A 72 11.21 -2.35 8.57
CA VAL A 72 9.99 -1.92 7.88
C VAL A 72 10.39 -1.36 6.53
N THR A 73 9.86 -1.94 5.45
CA THR A 73 10.19 -1.59 4.07
C THR A 73 9.21 -0.61 3.45
N ALA A 74 7.91 -0.73 3.81
CA ALA A 74 6.88 0.23 3.38
C ALA A 74 5.84 0.44 4.48
N ILE A 75 5.20 1.61 4.46
CA ILE A 75 4.04 1.96 5.30
C ILE A 75 3.00 2.58 4.38
N PHE A 76 1.76 2.12 4.49
CA PHE A 76 0.67 2.61 3.66
C PHE A 76 -0.66 2.53 4.40
N ASP A 77 -1.60 3.37 3.99
CA ASP A 77 -2.92 3.47 4.61
C ASP A 77 -4.05 3.17 3.64
N TYR A 78 -5.16 2.74 4.21
CA TYR A 78 -6.44 2.58 3.55
C TYR A 78 -7.50 3.42 4.25
N ASN A 79 -8.33 4.12 3.47
CA ASN A 79 -9.40 4.95 4.00
C ASN A 79 -10.58 5.04 3.03
N ASN A 80 -11.67 4.35 3.34
CA ASN A 80 -12.92 4.45 2.56
C ASN A 80 -13.96 5.40 3.21
N GLY A 81 -13.54 6.22 4.18
CA GLY A 81 -14.41 7.10 4.95
C GLY A 81 -14.96 6.46 6.23
N ASN A 82 -15.40 5.21 6.18
CA ASN A 82 -15.95 4.48 7.33
C ASN A 82 -14.89 3.59 8.00
N ASN A 83 -14.04 2.96 7.22
CA ASN A 83 -12.96 2.08 7.67
C ASN A 83 -11.62 2.71 7.34
N LYS A 84 -10.72 2.73 8.34
CA LYS A 84 -9.35 3.23 8.22
C LYS A 84 -8.41 2.16 8.72
N ARG A 85 -7.44 1.80 7.89
CA ARG A 85 -6.41 0.83 8.23
C ARG A 85 -5.04 1.44 7.97
N LEU A 86 -4.08 1.05 8.78
CA LEU A 86 -2.67 1.37 8.60
C LEU A 86 -1.89 0.07 8.52
N PHE A 87 -1.14 -0.08 7.45
CA PHE A 87 -0.35 -1.27 7.19
C PHE A 87 1.14 -0.94 7.19
N ALA A 88 1.95 -1.91 7.55
CA ALA A 88 3.40 -1.88 7.39
C ALA A 88 3.88 -3.21 6.85
N SER A 89 4.88 -3.17 5.98
CA SER A 89 5.49 -4.38 5.43
C SER A 89 6.91 -4.58 5.91
N THR A 90 7.28 -5.83 6.01
CA THR A 90 8.66 -6.33 6.05
C THR A 90 8.99 -6.99 4.70
N ALA A 91 10.14 -7.61 4.58
CA ALA A 91 10.50 -8.32 3.35
C ALA A 91 9.55 -9.48 3.00
N THR A 92 8.87 -10.07 3.97
CA THR A 92 8.09 -11.32 3.78
C THR A 92 6.63 -11.25 4.22
N THR A 93 6.22 -10.15 4.86
CA THR A 93 4.91 -10.09 5.54
C THR A 93 4.34 -8.68 5.51
N ILE A 94 3.05 -8.54 5.29
CA ILE A 94 2.29 -7.30 5.54
C ILE A 94 1.57 -7.45 6.88
N TYR A 95 1.63 -6.39 7.69
CA TYR A 95 1.02 -6.30 9.02
C TYR A 95 -0.04 -5.21 9.05
N ASP A 96 -1.20 -5.48 9.64
CA ASP A 96 -2.14 -4.44 10.06
C ASP A 96 -1.66 -3.87 11.40
N ILE A 97 -1.31 -2.60 11.40
CA ILE A 97 -0.86 -1.83 12.57
C ILE A 97 -1.84 -0.75 12.97
N THR A 98 -3.09 -0.85 12.54
CA THR A 98 -4.14 0.14 12.82
C THR A 98 -4.37 0.30 14.32
N VAL A 99 -4.38 -0.80 15.06
CA VAL A 99 -4.54 -0.82 16.50
C VAL A 99 -3.33 -1.53 17.10
N VAL A 100 -2.39 -0.76 17.60
CA VAL A 100 -1.34 -1.30 18.45
C VAL A 100 -1.87 -1.30 19.87
N SER A 101 -2.15 -2.49 20.39
CA SER A 101 -2.50 -2.62 21.79
C SER A 101 -1.30 -2.20 22.64
N SER A 102 -1.49 -1.21 23.51
CA SER A 102 -0.54 -0.98 24.60
C SER A 102 -0.39 -2.28 25.39
N PRO A 103 0.83 -2.64 25.83
CA PRO A 103 1.00 -3.82 26.65
C PRO A 103 0.10 -3.70 27.87
N MET A 104 -0.99 -4.43 27.90
CA MET A 104 -1.73 -4.59 29.13
C MET A 104 -0.86 -5.42 30.06
N ASN A 105 -0.48 -4.84 31.19
CA ASN A 105 0.20 -5.57 32.26
C ASN A 105 -0.78 -6.56 32.88
N TYR A 106 -0.90 -7.75 32.30
CA TYR A 106 -1.61 -8.84 32.93
C TYR A 106 -0.76 -9.38 34.09
N ARG A 107 -1.32 -9.39 35.25
CA ARG A 107 -0.71 -10.01 36.41
C ARG A 107 -1.08 -11.50 36.38
N LEU A 108 -0.18 -12.32 35.91
CA LEU A 108 -0.30 -13.78 36.01
C LEU A 108 -0.24 -14.19 37.47
N SER A 109 -1.20 -14.94 37.93
CA SER A 109 -1.28 -15.36 39.32
C SER A 109 -0.75 -16.75 39.56
N THR A 110 -0.14 -17.47 38.70
CA THR A 110 0.61 -18.71 39.00
C THR A 110 1.03 -19.44 37.72
N GLY A 111 2.30 -19.55 37.48
CA GLY A 111 3.05 -20.73 36.99
C GLY A 111 2.73 -21.32 35.59
N SER A 112 1.75 -20.87 34.85
CA SER A 112 1.54 -21.21 33.45
C SER A 112 1.22 -19.95 32.65
N ASP A 113 1.83 -19.81 31.51
CA ASP A 113 1.79 -18.60 30.67
C ASP A 113 0.47 -18.42 29.89
N GLU A 114 -0.62 -19.05 30.30
CA GLU A 114 -1.91 -19.00 29.63
C GLU A 114 -2.93 -18.21 30.46
N ILE A 115 -3.54 -17.21 29.87
CA ILE A 115 -4.70 -16.51 30.41
C ILE A 115 -5.93 -17.08 29.70
N ILE A 116 -6.79 -17.73 30.48
CA ILE A 116 -8.08 -18.24 29.99
C ILE A 116 -9.22 -17.39 30.57
N THR A 117 -10.27 -17.19 29.79
CA THR A 117 -11.52 -16.59 30.25
C THR A 117 -12.27 -17.60 31.13
N ASP A 118 -13.27 -17.13 31.88
CA ASP A 118 -14.17 -17.99 32.69
C ASP A 118 -14.97 -19.00 31.84
N GLY A 119 -14.97 -18.85 30.49
CA GLY A 119 -15.56 -19.79 29.55
C GLY A 119 -14.56 -20.79 28.96
N GLY A 120 -13.28 -20.72 29.30
CA GLY A 120 -12.24 -21.61 28.76
C GLY A 120 -11.62 -21.14 27.44
N ASP A 121 -12.02 -19.95 26.96
CA ASP A 121 -11.42 -19.39 25.75
C ASP A 121 -10.03 -18.84 26.05
N TYR A 122 -9.08 -19.10 25.15
CA TYR A 122 -7.74 -18.55 25.25
C TYR A 122 -7.80 -17.05 24.91
N ILE A 123 -7.37 -16.22 25.84
CA ILE A 123 -7.02 -14.84 25.51
C ILE A 123 -5.64 -14.90 24.85
N GLY A 124 -5.59 -14.84 23.54
CA GLY A 124 -4.34 -14.76 22.81
C GLY A 124 -3.49 -13.63 23.38
N GLN A 125 -2.18 -13.83 23.45
CA GLN A 125 -1.24 -12.78 23.80
C GLN A 125 -1.45 -11.65 22.78
N LEU A 126 -1.99 -10.52 23.24
CA LEU A 126 -1.99 -9.29 22.43
C LEU A 126 -0.53 -8.91 22.24
N SER A 127 0.04 -9.33 21.12
CA SER A 127 1.40 -8.89 20.77
C SER A 127 1.35 -7.37 20.63
N THR A 128 2.36 -6.68 21.12
CA THR A 128 2.58 -5.26 20.83
C THR A 128 2.96 -5.04 19.36
N GLY A 129 2.90 -6.10 18.55
CA GLY A 129 3.17 -6.15 17.13
C GLY A 129 1.90 -5.97 16.30
N GLY A 130 2.07 -5.61 15.04
CA GLY A 130 1.01 -5.65 14.04
C GLY A 130 0.47 -7.07 13.86
N LEU A 131 -0.79 -7.17 13.47
CA LEU A 131 -1.40 -8.44 13.05
C LEU A 131 -0.86 -8.82 11.67
N GLU A 132 -0.30 -9.99 11.52
CA GLU A 132 0.08 -10.54 10.21
C GLU A 132 -1.16 -10.75 9.36
N VAL A 133 -1.20 -10.13 8.17
CA VAL A 133 -2.38 -10.17 7.29
C VAL A 133 -2.06 -10.72 5.89
N VAL A 134 -0.78 -10.70 5.48
CA VAL A 134 -0.28 -11.40 4.29
C VAL A 134 1.10 -11.93 4.61
N GLU A 135 1.34 -13.21 4.40
CA GLU A 135 2.61 -13.88 4.68
C GLU A 135 3.19 -14.55 3.42
N GLY A 136 4.41 -15.02 3.53
CA GLY A 136 5.07 -15.78 2.46
C GLY A 136 5.50 -14.95 1.25
N LEU A 137 5.63 -13.64 1.41
CA LEU A 137 6.04 -12.72 0.36
C LEU A 137 7.55 -12.84 0.07
N SER A 138 7.95 -12.43 -1.14
CA SER A 138 9.33 -12.46 -1.63
C SER A 138 10.00 -11.08 -1.62
N GLY A 139 9.23 -10.00 -1.41
CA GLY A 139 9.73 -8.63 -1.35
C GLY A 139 8.83 -7.69 -0.58
N GLY A 140 9.42 -6.68 0.06
CA GLY A 140 8.71 -5.74 0.93
C GLY A 140 8.56 -4.32 0.40
N ASP A 141 9.13 -4.00 -0.75
CA ASP A 141 9.11 -2.65 -1.34
C ASP A 141 7.80 -2.41 -2.12
N TRP A 142 6.70 -2.33 -1.39
CA TRP A 142 5.38 -2.17 -1.97
C TRP A 142 5.10 -0.76 -2.42
N ILE A 143 4.65 -0.62 -3.66
CA ILE A 143 4.03 0.61 -4.20
C ILE A 143 2.53 0.41 -4.19
N VAL A 144 1.82 1.35 -3.60
CA VAL A 144 0.39 1.21 -3.37
C VAL A 144 -0.39 2.40 -3.93
N THR A 145 -1.62 2.13 -4.33
CA THR A 145 -2.60 3.17 -4.68
C THR A 145 -3.97 2.78 -4.17
N GLN A 146 -4.71 3.75 -3.65
CA GLN A 146 -6.12 3.54 -3.34
C GLN A 146 -6.95 3.81 -4.59
N PHE A 147 -7.84 2.88 -4.92
CA PHE A 147 -8.65 2.95 -6.12
C PHE A 147 -10.12 2.68 -5.81
N ALA A 148 -10.98 3.60 -6.23
CA ALA A 148 -12.42 3.50 -6.05
C ALA A 148 -13.09 3.06 -7.37
N THR A 149 -13.98 2.11 -7.27
CA THR A 149 -14.84 1.63 -8.36
C THR A 149 -16.31 1.67 -7.92
N THR A 150 -17.21 1.35 -8.83
CA THR A 150 -18.63 1.13 -8.47
C THR A 150 -18.82 -0.03 -7.50
N GLY A 151 -17.87 -0.98 -7.43
CA GLY A 151 -17.91 -2.13 -6.53
C GLY A 151 -17.38 -1.84 -5.12
N GLY A 152 -16.58 -0.79 -4.94
CA GLY A 152 -15.98 -0.47 -3.63
C GLY A 152 -14.75 0.39 -3.73
N VAL A 153 -14.09 0.55 -2.59
CA VAL A 153 -12.79 1.22 -2.48
C VAL A 153 -11.74 0.18 -2.13
N TYR A 154 -10.69 0.11 -2.90
CA TYR A 154 -9.66 -0.90 -2.79
C TYR A 154 -8.29 -0.27 -2.57
N LEU A 155 -7.40 -0.98 -1.89
CA LEU A 155 -5.98 -0.68 -1.88
C LEU A 155 -5.27 -1.70 -2.77
N VAL A 156 -4.58 -1.20 -3.78
CA VAL A 156 -3.86 -2.02 -4.76
C VAL A 156 -2.38 -1.88 -4.50
N ALA A 157 -1.68 -2.98 -4.32
CA ALA A 157 -0.25 -3.00 -3.99
C ALA A 157 0.52 -3.93 -4.94
N VAL A 158 1.67 -3.46 -5.44
CA VAL A 158 2.59 -4.20 -6.30
C VAL A 158 4.03 -3.99 -5.85
N ASN A 159 4.93 -4.98 -6.06
CA ASN A 159 6.34 -4.91 -5.69
C ASN A 159 7.29 -5.46 -6.78
N GLY A 160 6.77 -5.98 -7.87
CA GLY A 160 7.55 -6.57 -8.96
C GLY A 160 8.23 -7.90 -8.60
N GLN A 161 7.71 -8.63 -7.62
CA GLN A 161 8.22 -9.94 -7.18
C GLN A 161 7.11 -10.91 -6.80
N ASP A 162 6.04 -10.41 -6.18
CA ASP A 162 4.88 -11.18 -5.74
C ASP A 162 3.66 -10.79 -6.57
N PRO A 163 2.62 -11.64 -6.68
CA PRO A 163 1.35 -11.28 -7.28
C PRO A 163 0.79 -9.99 -6.68
N MET A 164 0.09 -9.21 -7.48
CA MET A 164 -0.57 -7.99 -7.00
C MET A 164 -1.43 -8.29 -5.79
N GLN A 165 -1.29 -7.51 -4.73
CA GLN A 165 -2.11 -7.63 -3.53
C GLN A 165 -3.26 -6.62 -3.57
N LEU A 166 -4.46 -7.09 -3.25
CA LEU A 166 -5.68 -6.29 -3.21
C LEU A 166 -6.29 -6.35 -1.82
N PHE A 167 -6.48 -5.20 -1.17
CA PHE A 167 -7.27 -5.09 0.05
C PHE A 167 -8.62 -4.44 -0.25
N ASP A 168 -9.71 -5.08 0.15
CA ASP A 168 -11.06 -4.64 -0.17
C ASP A 168 -11.74 -3.82 0.94
N GLY A 169 -11.05 -3.60 2.04
CA GLY A 169 -11.55 -2.92 3.24
C GLY A 169 -11.73 -3.88 4.41
N ASP A 170 -11.69 -5.18 4.16
CA ASP A 170 -11.79 -6.23 5.16
C ASP A 170 -10.60 -7.18 5.10
N GLN A 171 -10.28 -7.73 3.95
CA GLN A 171 -9.25 -8.74 3.78
C GLN A 171 -8.38 -8.52 2.53
N TRP A 172 -7.25 -9.23 2.49
CA TRP A 172 -6.30 -9.20 1.40
C TRP A 172 -6.46 -10.40 0.46
N PHE A 173 -6.27 -10.15 -0.83
CA PHE A 173 -6.24 -11.18 -1.87
C PHE A 173 -5.01 -11.00 -2.76
N ALA A 174 -4.35 -12.10 -3.07
CA ALA A 174 -3.39 -12.14 -4.17
C ALA A 174 -4.17 -12.24 -5.49
N ILE A 175 -3.95 -11.31 -6.40
CA ILE A 175 -4.59 -11.25 -7.71
C ILE A 175 -3.56 -11.62 -8.77
N ASP A 176 -3.77 -12.75 -9.40
CA ASP A 176 -3.04 -13.25 -10.56
C ASP A 176 -3.98 -13.39 -11.78
N ASP A 177 -3.77 -14.36 -12.66
CA ASP A 177 -4.61 -14.61 -13.82
C ASP A 177 -5.86 -15.46 -13.51
N GLY A 178 -5.98 -16.02 -12.31
CA GLY A 178 -7.11 -16.80 -11.84
C GLY A 178 -8.24 -15.96 -11.29
N ASP A 179 -9.47 -16.29 -11.64
CA ASP A 179 -10.66 -15.70 -11.04
C ASP A 179 -10.86 -16.26 -9.62
N ILE A 180 -11.28 -15.39 -8.69
CA ILE A 180 -11.64 -15.78 -7.33
C ILE A 180 -13.15 -15.92 -7.23
N TYR A 181 -13.59 -17.03 -6.66
CA TYR A 181 -15.00 -17.35 -6.40
C TYR A 181 -15.24 -17.47 -4.90
N MET A 182 -16.44 -17.12 -4.48
CA MET A 182 -16.92 -17.28 -3.12
C MET A 182 -17.83 -18.51 -3.06
N LEU A 183 -17.56 -19.44 -2.14
CA LEU A 183 -18.39 -20.62 -1.85
C LEU A 183 -18.78 -20.62 -0.39
N LEU A 184 -20.09 -20.49 -0.12
CA LEU A 184 -20.64 -20.63 1.23
C LEU A 184 -20.61 -22.08 1.66
N TYR A 185 -20.45 -22.31 2.96
CA TYR A 185 -20.55 -23.66 3.53
C TYR A 185 -21.27 -23.65 4.88
N ASP A 186 -21.86 -24.79 5.22
CA ASP A 186 -22.46 -25.07 6.52
C ASP A 186 -22.02 -26.46 7.03
N ALA A 187 -22.51 -26.82 8.24
CA ALA A 187 -22.24 -28.11 8.88
C ALA A 187 -20.75 -28.50 8.88
N GLU A 188 -19.89 -27.54 9.15
CA GLU A 188 -18.46 -27.77 9.28
C GLU A 188 -18.17 -28.80 10.39
N THR A 189 -17.33 -29.77 10.07
CA THR A 189 -16.90 -30.82 10.97
C THR A 189 -15.40 -30.76 11.27
N ALA A 190 -14.63 -30.08 10.41
CA ALA A 190 -13.21 -29.79 10.59
C ALA A 190 -12.85 -28.48 9.84
N PRO A 191 -12.06 -27.58 10.43
CA PRO A 191 -11.75 -26.27 9.86
C PRO A 191 -10.90 -26.38 8.61
N PHE A 192 -11.18 -25.52 7.64
CA PHE A 192 -10.38 -25.39 6.44
C PHE A 192 -9.12 -24.58 6.67
N VAL A 193 -8.09 -24.88 5.86
CA VAL A 193 -6.81 -24.14 5.88
C VAL A 193 -6.53 -23.61 4.47
N GLU A 194 -6.03 -22.39 4.41
CA GLU A 194 -5.62 -21.75 3.16
C GLU A 194 -4.50 -22.52 2.45
N ASN A 195 -4.43 -22.38 1.14
CA ASN A 195 -3.48 -23.08 0.26
C ASN A 195 -3.69 -24.61 0.15
N GLU A 196 -4.80 -25.14 0.66
CA GLU A 196 -5.19 -26.53 0.44
C GLU A 196 -6.08 -26.68 -0.79
N THR A 197 -6.09 -27.88 -1.35
CA THR A 197 -7.00 -28.25 -2.45
C THR A 197 -8.36 -28.64 -1.89
N LEU A 198 -9.41 -27.95 -2.28
CA LEU A 198 -10.80 -28.28 -2.00
C LEU A 198 -11.28 -29.31 -3.01
N THR A 199 -12.04 -30.31 -2.56
CA THR A 199 -12.64 -31.34 -3.41
C THR A 199 -14.10 -31.54 -3.08
N GLY A 200 -14.98 -31.53 -4.11
CA GLY A 200 -16.39 -31.88 -4.01
C GLY A 200 -16.60 -33.39 -4.01
N GLY A 201 -17.19 -33.93 -2.95
CA GLY A 201 -17.34 -35.37 -2.75
C GLY A 201 -18.29 -36.05 -3.73
N THR A 202 -19.25 -35.33 -4.30
CA THR A 202 -20.18 -35.84 -5.29
C THR A 202 -19.82 -35.44 -6.71
N SER A 203 -19.43 -34.17 -6.90
CA SER A 203 -19.09 -33.63 -8.21
C SER A 203 -17.72 -34.05 -8.69
N GLY A 204 -16.77 -34.29 -7.77
CA GLY A 204 -15.36 -34.45 -8.07
C GLY A 204 -14.71 -33.13 -8.52
N ALA A 205 -15.39 -31.99 -8.36
CA ALA A 205 -14.83 -30.67 -8.64
C ALA A 205 -13.67 -30.39 -7.69
N THR A 206 -12.68 -29.62 -8.17
CA THR A 206 -11.54 -29.21 -7.35
C THR A 206 -11.30 -27.71 -7.45
N ALA A 207 -10.69 -27.13 -6.43
CA ALA A 207 -10.28 -25.72 -6.39
C ALA A 207 -9.12 -25.54 -5.40
N SER A 208 -8.44 -24.41 -5.46
CA SER A 208 -7.46 -23.99 -4.45
C SER A 208 -8.12 -23.02 -3.47
N ILE A 209 -7.97 -23.22 -2.16
CA ILE A 209 -8.48 -22.31 -1.11
C ILE A 209 -7.51 -21.15 -0.97
N VAL A 210 -7.96 -19.92 -1.24
CA VAL A 210 -7.14 -18.71 -1.09
C VAL A 210 -7.40 -17.97 0.19
N HIS A 211 -8.63 -18.04 0.74
CA HIS A 211 -8.96 -17.45 2.03
C HIS A 211 -10.16 -18.15 2.67
N VAL A 212 -10.23 -18.12 4.01
CA VAL A 212 -11.30 -18.76 4.80
C VAL A 212 -11.87 -17.76 5.80
N GLU A 213 -13.16 -17.48 5.70
CA GLU A 213 -13.93 -16.81 6.75
C GLU A 213 -14.70 -17.86 7.54
N ASP A 214 -14.17 -18.24 8.70
CA ASP A 214 -14.79 -19.22 9.57
C ASP A 214 -15.67 -18.53 10.62
N SER A 215 -16.93 -18.96 10.72
CA SER A 215 -17.92 -18.52 11.73
C SER A 215 -18.39 -19.68 12.60
N GLY A 216 -17.58 -20.71 12.76
CA GLY A 216 -17.79 -21.89 13.58
C GLY A 216 -18.34 -23.06 12.74
N THR A 217 -19.65 -23.25 12.62
CA THR A 217 -20.23 -24.32 11.80
C THR A 217 -20.61 -23.89 10.39
N THR A 218 -20.42 -22.62 10.08
CA THR A 218 -20.70 -21.99 8.78
C THR A 218 -19.56 -21.07 8.40
N GLY A 219 -19.42 -20.74 7.14
CA GLY A 219 -18.42 -19.79 6.71
C GLY A 219 -18.40 -19.57 5.20
N VAL A 220 -17.32 -18.95 4.75
CA VAL A 220 -17.09 -18.66 3.33
C VAL A 220 -15.70 -19.14 2.95
N LEU A 221 -15.62 -19.88 1.87
CA LEU A 221 -14.36 -20.19 1.21
C LEU A 221 -14.21 -19.29 -0.01
N TYR A 222 -13.07 -18.61 -0.10
CA TYR A 222 -12.63 -17.96 -1.33
C TYR A 222 -11.71 -18.91 -2.06
N ILE A 223 -12.06 -19.25 -3.28
CA ILE A 223 -11.40 -20.30 -4.05
C ILE A 223 -11.03 -19.83 -5.45
N THR A 224 -9.93 -20.35 -5.96
CA THR A 224 -9.44 -20.12 -7.34
C THR A 224 -9.18 -21.44 -8.04
N ASP A 225 -8.77 -21.43 -9.31
CA ASP A 225 -8.44 -22.61 -10.11
C ASP A 225 -9.56 -23.68 -10.11
N VAL A 226 -10.80 -23.22 -10.21
CA VAL A 226 -11.97 -24.10 -10.14
C VAL A 226 -12.03 -25.01 -11.36
N VAL A 227 -11.91 -26.31 -11.14
CA VAL A 227 -12.05 -27.36 -12.16
C VAL A 227 -13.30 -28.17 -11.88
N GLY A 228 -14.20 -28.26 -12.85
CA GLY A 228 -15.51 -28.90 -12.67
C GLY A 228 -16.55 -27.94 -12.12
N THR A 229 -17.61 -28.46 -11.49
CA THR A 229 -18.72 -27.68 -10.95
C THR A 229 -19.13 -28.23 -9.60
N PHE A 230 -18.88 -27.49 -8.54
CA PHE A 230 -19.36 -27.83 -7.20
C PHE A 230 -20.90 -27.80 -7.15
N GLN A 231 -21.46 -28.70 -6.37
CA GLN A 231 -22.92 -28.87 -6.24
C GLN A 231 -23.38 -28.37 -4.87
N ASN A 232 -24.57 -27.79 -4.84
CA ASN A 232 -25.24 -27.45 -3.59
C ASN A 232 -25.49 -28.71 -2.74
N ASN A 233 -25.27 -28.60 -1.43
CA ASN A 233 -25.45 -29.69 -0.45
C ASN A 233 -24.50 -30.90 -0.66
N GLU A 234 -23.40 -30.75 -1.39
CA GLU A 234 -22.36 -31.81 -1.40
C GLU A 234 -21.37 -31.62 -0.25
N ILE A 235 -20.79 -32.73 0.19
CA ILE A 235 -19.67 -32.64 1.13
C ILE A 235 -18.46 -32.09 0.38
N ILE A 236 -17.88 -31.02 0.88
CA ILE A 236 -16.61 -30.45 0.42
C ILE A 236 -15.55 -30.75 1.45
N SER A 237 -14.36 -31.13 0.99
CA SER A 237 -13.25 -31.48 1.87
C SER A 237 -11.92 -31.05 1.31
N SER A 238 -10.99 -30.76 2.21
CA SER A 238 -9.57 -30.54 1.95
C SER A 238 -8.75 -31.53 2.78
N THR A 239 -7.45 -31.33 2.87
CA THR A 239 -6.59 -32.14 3.76
C THR A 239 -7.00 -31.98 5.22
N SER A 240 -7.29 -30.75 5.65
CA SER A 240 -7.61 -30.40 7.04
C SER A 240 -9.11 -30.22 7.27
N GLY A 241 -9.84 -29.64 6.31
CA GLY A 241 -11.22 -29.18 6.45
C GLY A 241 -12.27 -30.10 5.85
N SER A 242 -13.50 -30.04 6.41
CA SER A 242 -14.68 -30.73 5.88
C SER A 242 -15.97 -30.04 6.30
N ALA A 243 -16.83 -29.75 5.32
CA ALA A 243 -18.14 -29.11 5.51
C ALA A 243 -19.13 -29.52 4.41
N THR A 244 -20.32 -28.94 4.41
CA THR A 244 -21.31 -29.08 3.33
C THR A 244 -21.38 -27.76 2.55
N ALA A 245 -21.31 -27.82 1.23
CA ALA A 245 -21.47 -26.64 0.39
C ALA A 245 -22.91 -26.08 0.49
N ASP A 246 -23.01 -24.79 0.83
CA ASP A 246 -24.27 -24.06 0.83
C ASP A 246 -24.39 -23.19 -0.44
N GLY A 247 -24.75 -23.80 -1.53
CA GLY A 247 -24.84 -23.20 -2.85
C GLY A 247 -23.78 -23.70 -3.83
N THR A 248 -23.52 -22.90 -4.85
CA THR A 248 -22.45 -23.09 -5.83
C THR A 248 -21.51 -21.90 -5.82
N PRO A 249 -20.24 -22.05 -6.24
CA PRO A 249 -19.31 -20.93 -6.29
C PRO A 249 -19.86 -19.73 -7.07
N GLN A 250 -19.78 -18.55 -6.50
CA GLN A 250 -20.19 -17.29 -7.12
C GLN A 250 -18.95 -16.45 -7.43
N PRO A 251 -18.87 -15.78 -8.60
CA PRO A 251 -17.76 -14.89 -8.93
C PRO A 251 -17.58 -13.81 -7.86
N TYR A 252 -16.35 -13.59 -7.42
CA TYR A 252 -15.98 -12.58 -6.43
C TYR A 252 -15.03 -11.55 -7.04
N TYR A 253 -13.81 -11.97 -7.45
CA TYR A 253 -12.90 -11.12 -8.21
C TYR A 253 -12.50 -11.77 -9.53
N VAL A 254 -12.30 -10.93 -10.55
CA VAL A 254 -11.75 -11.33 -11.83
C VAL A 254 -10.25 -11.16 -11.80
N GLY A 255 -9.51 -12.19 -12.16
CA GLY A 255 -8.05 -12.15 -12.28
C GLY A 255 -7.56 -11.15 -13.33
N ILE A 256 -6.27 -10.86 -13.33
CA ILE A 256 -5.62 -10.02 -14.34
C ILE A 256 -4.92 -10.90 -15.35
N THR A 257 -5.39 -10.85 -16.60
CA THR A 257 -4.78 -11.59 -17.70
C THR A 257 -4.02 -10.67 -18.67
N GLY A 258 -3.09 -11.22 -19.44
CA GLY A 258 -2.29 -10.48 -20.41
C GLY A 258 -0.93 -10.02 -19.88
N VAL A 259 -0.75 -9.96 -18.57
CA VAL A 259 0.52 -9.68 -17.90
C VAL A 259 0.62 -10.55 -16.64
N ASP A 260 1.82 -10.96 -16.31
CA ASP A 260 2.12 -11.58 -15.01
C ASP A 260 2.16 -10.46 -13.94
N THR A 261 1.23 -10.51 -12.99
CA THR A 261 1.09 -9.47 -11.97
C THR A 261 2.30 -9.38 -11.04
N SER A 262 3.06 -10.46 -10.89
CA SER A 262 4.32 -10.46 -10.14
C SER A 262 5.44 -9.66 -10.81
N SER A 263 5.29 -9.34 -12.09
CA SER A 263 6.22 -8.46 -12.82
C SER A 263 5.91 -6.97 -12.63
N LEU A 264 4.77 -6.62 -12.04
CA LEU A 264 4.31 -5.24 -11.90
C LEU A 264 5.01 -4.57 -10.69
N SER A 265 5.80 -3.53 -10.95
CA SER A 265 6.62 -2.86 -9.94
C SER A 265 6.12 -1.48 -9.52
N TYR A 266 5.17 -0.91 -10.24
CA TYR A 266 4.58 0.38 -9.92
C TYR A 266 3.10 0.41 -10.30
N VAL A 267 2.28 1.10 -9.51
CA VAL A 267 0.84 1.25 -9.75
C VAL A 267 0.38 2.67 -9.43
N TRP A 268 -0.48 3.23 -10.29
CA TRP A 268 -1.18 4.50 -10.05
C TRP A 268 -2.53 4.52 -10.75
N SER A 269 -3.36 5.48 -10.40
CA SER A 269 -4.64 5.70 -11.04
C SER A 269 -4.62 6.92 -11.96
N TYR A 270 -5.26 6.82 -13.12
CA TYR A 270 -5.52 7.91 -14.04
C TYR A 270 -6.85 7.70 -14.77
N LYS A 271 -7.71 8.71 -14.78
CA LYS A 271 -9.03 8.67 -15.46
C LYS A 271 -9.84 7.40 -15.14
N ASN A 272 -9.94 7.11 -13.84
CA ASN A 272 -10.66 5.93 -13.33
C ASN A 272 -10.16 4.59 -13.90
N ARG A 273 -8.85 4.49 -14.16
CA ARG A 273 -8.14 3.27 -14.59
C ARG A 273 -6.92 3.06 -13.74
N LEU A 274 -6.59 1.81 -13.49
CA LEU A 274 -5.29 1.42 -12.96
C LEU A 274 -4.29 1.33 -14.11
N PHE A 275 -3.12 1.90 -13.87
CA PHE A 275 -1.94 1.80 -14.69
C PHE A 275 -0.83 1.14 -13.91
N PHE A 276 0.01 0.39 -14.61
CA PHE A 276 1.14 -0.33 -14.02
C PHE A 276 2.40 -0.15 -14.84
N ILE A 277 3.55 -0.29 -14.21
CA ILE A 277 4.86 -0.42 -14.85
C ILE A 277 5.35 -1.86 -14.65
N GLU A 278 5.78 -2.48 -15.73
CA GLU A 278 6.47 -3.75 -15.71
C GLU A 278 7.94 -3.54 -15.32
N LYS A 279 8.40 -4.33 -14.36
CA LYS A 279 9.73 -4.23 -13.78
C LYS A 279 10.84 -4.32 -14.83
N GLU A 280 11.87 -3.50 -14.67
CA GLU A 280 13.08 -3.47 -15.52
C GLU A 280 12.78 -3.29 -17.02
N SER A 281 11.67 -2.63 -17.38
CA SER A 281 11.24 -2.46 -18.75
C SER A 281 10.77 -1.03 -19.07
N LEU A 282 10.49 -0.75 -20.33
CA LEU A 282 9.78 0.44 -20.81
C LEU A 282 8.31 0.13 -21.11
N ASN A 283 7.77 -0.95 -20.57
CA ASN A 283 6.39 -1.31 -20.76
C ASN A 283 5.54 -0.78 -19.61
N SER A 284 4.42 -0.19 -19.96
CA SER A 284 3.32 0.11 -19.06
C SER A 284 2.11 -0.72 -19.45
N TRP A 285 1.24 -0.98 -18.50
CA TRP A 285 0.01 -1.73 -18.68
C TRP A 285 -1.15 -0.96 -18.07
N TYR A 286 -2.37 -1.17 -18.55
CA TYR A 286 -3.55 -0.58 -17.94
C TYR A 286 -4.75 -1.52 -17.97
N LEU A 287 -5.64 -1.37 -17.00
CA LEU A 287 -6.92 -2.07 -16.93
C LEU A 287 -8.05 -1.24 -17.57
N PRO A 288 -9.18 -1.88 -17.92
CA PRO A 288 -10.40 -1.16 -18.28
C PRO A 288 -10.83 -0.19 -17.16
N ALA A 289 -11.57 0.86 -17.53
CA ALA A 289 -12.07 1.82 -16.55
C ALA A 289 -13.00 1.15 -15.54
N ASP A 290 -12.92 1.61 -14.27
CA ASP A 290 -13.76 1.13 -13.16
C ASP A 290 -13.56 -0.38 -12.85
N LYS A 291 -12.36 -0.91 -13.11
CA LYS A 291 -12.03 -2.33 -12.89
C LYS A 291 -10.73 -2.47 -12.08
N ILE A 292 -10.73 -3.50 -11.24
CA ILE A 292 -9.57 -3.95 -10.46
C ILE A 292 -8.93 -5.23 -11.03
N GLY A 293 -9.56 -5.85 -12.03
CA GLY A 293 -9.13 -7.04 -12.73
C GLY A 293 -9.60 -7.05 -14.19
N GLY A 294 -9.35 -8.14 -14.90
CA GLY A 294 -9.67 -8.35 -16.31
C GLY A 294 -8.43 -8.29 -17.21
N VAL A 295 -8.63 -8.10 -18.50
CA VAL A 295 -7.53 -8.12 -19.45
C VAL A 295 -6.71 -6.83 -19.34
N ALA A 296 -5.45 -6.95 -18.95
CA ALA A 296 -4.49 -5.86 -18.99
C ALA A 296 -4.06 -5.60 -20.43
N THR A 297 -4.09 -4.33 -20.83
CA THR A 297 -3.68 -3.91 -22.17
C THR A 297 -2.28 -3.31 -22.12
N PRO A 298 -1.33 -3.76 -22.96
CA PRO A 298 0.01 -3.20 -23.00
C PRO A 298 0.02 -1.79 -23.59
N PHE A 299 0.83 -0.92 -22.98
CA PHE A 299 1.15 0.41 -23.48
C PHE A 299 2.67 0.56 -23.53
N PRO A 300 3.32 0.06 -24.61
CA PRO A 300 4.78 0.06 -24.73
C PRO A 300 5.30 1.48 -24.97
N MET A 301 6.22 1.92 -24.11
CA MET A 301 6.78 3.27 -24.12
C MET A 301 8.18 3.35 -24.75
N GLY A 302 8.75 2.23 -25.21
CA GLY A 302 10.13 2.15 -25.71
C GLY A 302 10.44 3.11 -26.86
N GLY A 303 9.46 3.44 -27.70
CA GLY A 303 9.63 4.40 -28.80
C GLY A 303 9.60 5.88 -28.37
N GLU A 304 9.22 6.17 -27.14
CA GLU A 304 9.03 7.52 -26.62
C GLU A 304 10.29 8.08 -25.93
N PHE A 305 11.20 7.19 -25.48
CA PHE A 305 12.38 7.53 -24.71
C PHE A 305 13.66 7.32 -25.54
N SER A 306 14.32 8.41 -25.92
CA SER A 306 15.50 8.39 -26.78
C SER A 306 16.78 7.90 -26.11
N GLU A 307 16.86 8.01 -24.77
CA GLU A 307 17.99 7.52 -23.97
C GLU A 307 17.82 6.06 -23.55
N GLY A 308 16.63 5.46 -23.78
CA GLY A 308 16.33 4.12 -23.31
C GLY A 308 16.07 4.08 -21.81
N GLY A 309 16.70 3.13 -21.12
CA GLY A 309 16.51 2.91 -19.68
C GLY A 309 15.29 2.06 -19.36
N LYS A 310 14.71 2.27 -18.19
CA LYS A 310 13.49 1.61 -17.70
C LYS A 310 12.54 2.63 -17.07
N LEU A 311 11.25 2.34 -17.07
CA LEU A 311 10.27 3.14 -16.36
C LEU A 311 10.46 2.97 -14.84
N LEU A 312 10.49 4.07 -14.10
CA LEU A 312 10.53 4.09 -12.65
C LEU A 312 9.20 4.48 -12.04
N ILE A 313 8.57 5.51 -12.59
CA ILE A 313 7.40 6.15 -11.98
C ILE A 313 6.36 6.42 -13.07
N GLY A 314 5.11 6.10 -12.76
CA GLY A 314 3.94 6.60 -13.43
C GLY A 314 3.12 7.45 -12.47
N THR A 315 2.60 8.57 -12.94
CA THR A 315 1.80 9.46 -12.09
C THR A 315 0.83 10.30 -12.91
N SER A 316 -0.10 10.94 -12.21
CA SER A 316 -0.93 12.00 -12.80
C SER A 316 -0.49 13.35 -12.24
N TRP A 317 -0.42 14.36 -13.08
CA TRP A 317 -0.32 15.73 -12.64
C TRP A 317 -1.37 16.61 -13.33
N SER A 318 -1.77 17.68 -12.64
CA SER A 318 -2.73 18.64 -13.17
C SER A 318 -2.03 19.94 -13.51
N LEU A 319 -2.27 20.45 -14.72
CA LEU A 319 -1.88 21.81 -15.08
C LEU A 319 -3.08 22.73 -14.82
N ASP A 320 -2.88 23.74 -13.98
CA ASP A 320 -3.83 24.84 -13.86
C ASP A 320 -3.64 25.76 -15.08
N THR A 321 -4.48 25.59 -16.05
CA THR A 321 -4.57 26.56 -17.16
C THR A 321 -5.47 27.68 -16.71
N SER A 322 -4.87 28.82 -16.35
CA SER A 322 -5.58 30.06 -16.07
C SER A 322 -6.36 30.53 -17.30
N GLY A 323 -7.56 30.04 -17.45
CA GLY A 323 -8.45 30.31 -18.58
C GLY A 323 -9.65 29.36 -18.57
N ASP A 324 -10.59 29.55 -19.48
CA ASP A 324 -11.87 28.81 -19.61
C ASP A 324 -11.73 27.27 -19.80
N GLY A 325 -10.53 26.69 -19.70
CA GLY A 325 -10.24 25.30 -20.04
C GLY A 325 -10.30 24.29 -18.89
N GLY A 326 -10.46 24.71 -17.63
CA GLY A 326 -10.49 23.82 -16.47
C GLY A 326 -9.16 23.12 -16.18
N LEU A 327 -9.14 22.23 -15.19
CA LEU A 327 -7.99 21.41 -14.83
C LEU A 327 -7.68 20.37 -15.93
N SER A 328 -6.49 20.48 -16.52
CA SER A 328 -5.97 19.51 -17.48
C SER A 328 -5.10 18.49 -16.75
N GLU A 329 -5.64 17.31 -16.55
CA GLU A 329 -4.91 16.20 -15.94
C GLU A 329 -4.12 15.44 -17.02
N GLN A 330 -2.85 15.14 -16.72
CA GLN A 330 -1.94 14.45 -17.62
C GLN A 330 -1.44 13.17 -16.96
N CYS A 331 -1.30 12.11 -17.74
CA CYS A 331 -0.64 10.87 -17.36
C CYS A 331 0.85 10.97 -17.70
N VAL A 332 1.71 10.78 -16.72
CA VAL A 332 3.15 11.04 -16.82
C VAL A 332 3.94 9.79 -16.56
N PHE A 333 4.96 9.58 -17.37
CA PHE A 333 5.89 8.46 -17.29
C PHE A 333 7.32 9.01 -17.15
N ILE A 334 8.09 8.45 -16.21
CA ILE A 334 9.44 8.88 -15.88
C ILE A 334 10.38 7.67 -15.91
N THR A 335 11.51 7.82 -16.59
CA THR A 335 12.56 6.78 -16.65
C THR A 335 13.69 7.03 -15.66
N ASP A 336 14.51 6.01 -15.43
CA ASP A 336 15.76 6.09 -14.65
C ASP A 336 16.83 6.99 -15.30
N GLU A 337 16.76 7.22 -16.60
CA GLU A 337 17.60 8.18 -17.34
C GLU A 337 17.10 9.64 -17.22
N GLY A 338 16.08 9.89 -16.38
CA GLY A 338 15.56 11.23 -16.12
C GLY A 338 14.66 11.80 -17.22
N GLN A 339 14.28 11.01 -18.20
CA GLN A 339 13.36 11.44 -19.24
C GLN A 339 11.91 11.37 -18.73
N VAL A 340 11.12 12.37 -19.11
CA VAL A 340 9.70 12.49 -18.75
C VAL A 340 8.86 12.59 -20.01
N VAL A 341 7.81 11.80 -20.11
CA VAL A 341 6.82 11.89 -21.18
C VAL A 341 5.43 12.04 -20.59
N ALA A 342 4.69 13.01 -21.08
CA ALA A 342 3.33 13.30 -20.63
C ALA A 342 2.32 13.04 -21.75
N TYR A 343 1.25 12.36 -21.38
CA TYR A 343 0.08 12.12 -22.22
C TYR A 343 -1.15 12.79 -21.63
N GLN A 344 -2.08 13.14 -22.49
CA GLN A 344 -3.38 13.67 -22.12
C GLN A 344 -4.47 12.93 -22.86
N GLY A 345 -5.57 12.67 -22.18
CA GLY A 345 -6.72 12.01 -22.79
C GLY A 345 -7.54 11.22 -21.79
N ILE A 346 -8.50 10.47 -22.29
CA ILE A 346 -9.42 9.66 -21.48
C ILE A 346 -9.01 8.19 -21.51
N SER A 347 -8.56 7.68 -22.64
CA SER A 347 -8.24 6.27 -22.82
C SER A 347 -7.09 6.07 -23.79
N PRO A 348 -6.08 5.25 -23.43
CA PRO A 348 -4.99 4.87 -24.33
C PRO A 348 -5.44 4.00 -25.52
N ASP A 349 -6.68 3.47 -25.50
CA ASP A 349 -7.19 2.53 -26.50
C ASP A 349 -7.18 3.09 -27.93
N THR A 350 -7.27 4.40 -28.08
CA THR A 350 -7.27 5.04 -29.40
C THR A 350 -6.48 6.35 -29.43
N ALA A 351 -5.76 6.60 -30.48
CA ALA A 351 -5.03 7.86 -30.70
C ALA A 351 -5.95 9.10 -30.76
N ALA A 352 -7.24 8.92 -31.02
CA ALA A 352 -8.20 10.01 -31.01
C ALA A 352 -8.52 10.55 -29.61
N THR A 353 -8.37 9.70 -28.61
CA THR A 353 -8.67 10.01 -27.20
C THR A 353 -7.44 10.06 -26.31
N TRP A 354 -6.25 9.85 -26.88
CA TRP A 354 -4.98 9.79 -26.16
C TRP A 354 -3.86 10.37 -26.99
N SER A 355 -3.22 11.43 -26.51
CA SER A 355 -2.16 12.10 -27.25
C SER A 355 -0.99 12.48 -26.35
N ARG A 356 0.22 12.35 -26.87
CA ARG A 356 1.42 12.88 -26.25
C ARG A 356 1.38 14.41 -26.28
N VAL A 357 1.54 15.04 -25.12
CA VAL A 357 1.49 16.50 -24.97
C VAL A 357 2.84 17.10 -24.56
N GLY A 358 3.78 16.28 -24.09
CA GLY A 358 5.10 16.75 -23.72
C GLY A 358 6.14 15.64 -23.63
N GLY A 359 7.39 16.03 -23.77
CA GLY A 359 8.57 15.21 -23.48
C GLY A 359 9.67 16.12 -23.00
N TYR A 360 10.33 15.73 -21.91
CA TYR A 360 11.34 16.53 -21.21
C TYR A 360 12.55 15.64 -20.88
N LYS A 361 13.73 16.29 -20.81
CA LYS A 361 14.99 15.69 -20.39
C LYS A 361 15.58 16.46 -19.22
#